data_5c210dfbca4bb01bf6f1de930cd6d2ab
#
_entry.id   5c210dfbca4bb01bf6f1de930cd6d2ab
#
_cell.length_a   1.000
_cell.length_b   1.000
_cell.length_c   1.000
_cell.angle_alpha   90.00
_cell.angle_beta   90.00
_cell.angle_gamma   90.00
#
_symmetry.space_group_name_H-M   'P 1'
#
loop_
_entity.id
_entity.type
_entity.pdbx_description
1 polymer ?
#
loop_
_entity_poly.entity_id
_entity_poly.type
_entity_poly.pdbx_seq_one_letter_code
_entity_poly.pdbx_strand_id
1 'polypeptide(L)'
;MPNDPDQDRPREEILISPRYLAASLPTDHQLLLDIFVEETAWSAHTGASTLTVTSPCRRIAIRHDQTAVGRGPHMVISARTDEEAAERWRAEISGLVPIECVAGLLGTLAGELATDPDHVVYGIGAEPGLLELYVDPDSWAHFDDFGLSGFISRDGHAAVVNRPVDSSAPPIHGDASVTWHLAASPEDVGHLWDISFTEKTPPLLLHAVAAETLDPRPTLRSTSFPLPGVVAPLVTIERLPPPSTRPTAQPSQGGPPRRPEPKRTPKTR
;
A
#
# COMPACT_ATOMS: atom_id res chain seq x y z
N MET A 1 10.26 -11.80 31.58
CA MET A 1 9.04 -11.66 30.80
C MET A 1 8.57 -13.07 30.43
N PRO A 2 7.37 -13.50 30.73
CA PRO A 2 6.89 -14.80 30.27
C PRO A 2 6.78 -14.75 28.74
N ASN A 3 7.31 -15.78 28.07
CA ASN A 3 7.11 -15.99 26.63
C ASN A 3 5.61 -16.14 26.39
N ASP A 4 5.05 -15.31 25.55
CA ASP A 4 3.68 -15.42 25.08
C ASP A 4 3.57 -16.70 24.22
N PRO A 5 2.80 -17.71 24.63
CA PRO A 5 2.67 -18.97 23.91
C PRO A 5 1.98 -18.83 22.54
N ASP A 6 1.46 -17.64 22.21
CA ASP A 6 0.79 -17.36 20.92
C ASP A 6 1.76 -16.91 19.82
N GLN A 7 3.05 -16.61 20.15
CA GLN A 7 4.05 -16.22 19.15
C GLN A 7 4.49 -17.35 18.21
N ASP A 8 4.28 -18.61 18.59
CA ASP A 8 4.73 -19.79 17.82
C ASP A 8 3.64 -20.42 16.94
N ARG A 9 2.43 -19.86 16.91
CA ARG A 9 1.41 -20.35 15.97
C ARG A 9 1.76 -19.94 14.56
N PRO A 10 1.80 -20.88 13.59
CA PRO A 10 1.97 -20.52 12.19
C PRO A 10 0.85 -19.54 11.81
N ARG A 11 1.24 -18.35 11.36
CA ARG A 11 0.29 -17.33 10.88
C ARG A 11 -0.41 -17.92 9.66
N GLU A 12 -1.70 -18.12 9.77
CA GLU A 12 -2.50 -18.50 8.61
C GLU A 12 -2.55 -17.33 7.64
N GLU A 13 -2.40 -17.64 6.36
CA GLU A 13 -2.54 -16.68 5.28
C GLU A 13 -3.92 -16.84 4.64
N ILE A 14 -4.53 -15.73 4.32
CA ILE A 14 -5.83 -15.64 3.63
C ILE A 14 -5.71 -14.79 2.39
N LEU A 15 -6.50 -15.13 1.38
CA LEU A 15 -6.73 -14.29 0.21
C LEU A 15 -8.06 -13.56 0.38
N ILE A 16 -8.06 -12.25 0.11
CA ILE A 16 -9.23 -11.37 0.24
C ILE A 16 -9.56 -10.76 -1.12
N SER A 17 -10.83 -10.85 -1.53
CA SER A 17 -11.34 -10.28 -2.78
C SER A 17 -12.73 -9.66 -2.56
N PRO A 18 -13.03 -8.48 -3.15
CA PRO A 18 -12.12 -7.65 -3.95
C PRO A 18 -11.09 -6.92 -3.07
N ARG A 19 -9.94 -6.58 -3.68
CA ARG A 19 -8.80 -5.98 -2.98
C ARG A 19 -9.13 -4.63 -2.35
N TYR A 20 -9.90 -3.77 -3.02
CA TYR A 20 -10.29 -2.46 -2.49
C TYR A 20 -11.19 -2.51 -1.23
N LEU A 21 -11.74 -3.68 -0.90
CA LEU A 21 -12.43 -3.92 0.37
C LEU A 21 -11.56 -4.61 1.42
N ALA A 22 -10.30 -4.91 1.12
CA ALA A 22 -9.36 -5.48 2.08
C ALA A 22 -8.89 -4.40 3.07
N ALA A 23 -9.81 -3.83 3.81
CA ALA A 23 -9.61 -2.74 4.75
C ALA A 23 -8.54 -3.03 5.81
N SER A 24 -7.82 -2.00 6.24
CA SER A 24 -6.79 -2.05 7.28
C SER A 24 -7.07 -1.01 8.37
N LEU A 25 -6.66 -1.29 9.59
CA LEU A 25 -6.81 -0.34 10.69
C LEU A 25 -5.70 0.74 10.63
N PRO A 26 -5.94 1.94 11.17
CA PRO A 26 -4.88 2.97 11.29
C PRO A 26 -3.64 2.49 12.06
N THR A 27 -3.80 1.54 12.99
CA THR A 27 -2.68 0.91 13.69
C THR A 27 -1.79 0.06 12.78
N ASP A 28 -2.34 -0.53 11.71
CA ASP A 28 -1.57 -1.27 10.72
C ASP A 28 -0.72 -0.31 9.88
N HIS A 29 -1.26 0.86 9.55
CA HIS A 29 -0.53 1.94 8.88
C HIS A 29 0.61 2.49 9.75
N GLN A 30 0.40 2.58 11.08
CA GLN A 30 1.47 2.95 12.01
C GLN A 30 2.62 1.94 11.97
N LEU A 31 2.30 0.64 12.05
CA LEU A 31 3.30 -0.42 11.97
C LEU A 31 4.06 -0.38 10.63
N LEU A 32 3.35 -0.13 9.53
CA LEU A 32 3.98 0.04 8.22
C LEU A 32 4.95 1.24 8.20
N LEU A 33 4.59 2.37 8.82
CA LEU A 33 5.47 3.54 8.92
C LEU A 33 6.70 3.25 9.78
N ASP A 34 6.56 2.49 10.87
CA ASP A 34 7.69 2.10 11.71
C ASP A 34 8.69 1.26 10.91
N ILE A 35 8.21 0.25 10.17
CA ILE A 35 9.04 -0.56 9.26
C ILE A 35 9.69 0.33 8.18
N PHE A 36 8.91 1.22 7.57
CA PHE A 36 9.40 2.13 6.54
C PHE A 36 10.57 2.99 7.04
N VAL A 37 10.48 3.52 8.27
CA VAL A 37 11.55 4.31 8.89
C VAL A 37 12.79 3.45 9.19
N GLU A 38 12.59 2.21 9.66
CA GLU A 38 13.70 1.29 9.93
C GLU A 38 14.46 0.88 8.67
N GLU A 39 13.76 0.73 7.54
CA GLU A 39 14.34 0.28 6.27
C GLU A 39 14.89 1.41 5.40
N THR A 40 14.58 2.67 5.75
CA THR A 40 14.97 3.83 4.93
C THR A 40 15.81 4.82 5.73
N ALA A 41 16.37 5.83 5.05
CA ALA A 41 17.09 6.93 5.70
C ALA A 41 16.14 8.06 6.16
N TRP A 42 14.83 7.80 6.27
CA TRP A 42 13.88 8.79 6.76
C TRP A 42 13.97 8.94 8.29
N SER A 43 13.73 10.15 8.78
CA SER A 43 13.74 10.43 10.22
C SER A 43 12.31 10.51 10.76
N ALA A 44 12.09 9.94 11.95
CA ALA A 44 10.82 9.99 12.64
C ALA A 44 10.88 10.86 13.89
N HIS A 45 9.82 11.61 14.12
CA HIS A 45 9.60 12.38 15.35
C HIS A 45 8.19 12.09 15.87
N THR A 46 8.12 11.55 17.09
CA THR A 46 6.84 11.25 17.74
C THR A 46 6.45 12.38 18.68
N GLY A 47 5.32 13.03 18.39
CA GLY A 47 4.65 13.97 19.27
C GLY A 47 3.65 13.28 20.21
N ALA A 48 2.77 14.05 20.84
CA ALA A 48 1.79 13.52 21.80
C ALA A 48 0.75 12.58 21.14
N SER A 49 0.33 12.88 19.92
CA SER A 49 -0.66 12.11 19.16
C SER A 49 -0.30 11.96 17.68
N THR A 50 0.86 12.43 17.26
CA THR A 50 1.23 12.52 15.86
C THR A 50 2.63 11.97 15.68
N LEU A 51 2.79 11.04 14.75
CA LEU A 51 4.08 10.65 14.19
C LEU A 51 4.34 11.51 12.96
N THR A 52 5.49 12.16 12.89
CA THR A 52 5.97 12.88 11.71
C THR A 52 7.21 12.18 11.17
N VAL A 53 7.16 11.73 9.93
CA VAL A 53 8.27 11.09 9.23
C VAL A 53 8.73 12.02 8.12
N THR A 54 10.03 12.36 8.11
CA THR A 54 10.60 13.37 7.22
C THR A 54 11.67 12.73 6.32
N SER A 55 11.62 13.04 5.02
CA SER A 55 12.61 12.57 4.06
C SER A 55 14.01 13.11 4.33
N PRO A 56 15.08 12.43 3.84
CA PRO A 56 16.46 12.90 3.98
C PRO A 56 16.69 14.29 3.40
N CYS A 57 15.99 14.65 2.32
CA CYS A 57 16.05 15.98 1.72
C CYS A 57 15.21 17.04 2.45
N ARG A 58 14.44 16.67 3.48
CA ARG A 58 13.53 17.51 4.28
C ARG A 58 12.41 18.20 3.51
N ARG A 59 12.17 17.81 2.26
CA ARG A 59 11.14 18.40 1.41
C ARG A 59 9.82 17.63 1.41
N ILE A 60 9.83 16.39 1.90
CA ILE A 60 8.63 15.55 2.05
C ILE A 60 8.43 15.23 3.52
N ALA A 61 7.20 15.39 3.98
CA ALA A 61 6.78 15.00 5.32
C ALA A 61 5.54 14.10 5.25
N ILE A 62 5.55 13.04 6.05
CA ILE A 62 4.40 12.17 6.30
C ILE A 62 3.97 12.44 7.73
N ARG A 63 2.73 12.87 7.92
CA ARG A 63 2.15 13.07 9.25
C ARG A 63 1.04 12.05 9.47
N HIS A 64 1.18 11.24 10.50
CA HIS A 64 0.19 10.24 10.90
C HIS A 64 -0.39 10.62 12.26
N ASP A 65 -1.70 10.84 12.32
CA ASP A 65 -2.45 11.09 13.54
C ASP A 65 -2.89 9.75 14.16
N GLN A 66 -2.27 9.41 15.29
CA GLN A 66 -2.51 8.14 16.00
C GLN A 66 -3.87 8.13 16.71
N THR A 67 -4.52 9.27 16.83
CA THR A 67 -5.79 9.45 17.55
C THR A 67 -6.96 9.75 16.61
N ALA A 68 -6.71 9.88 15.31
CA ALA A 68 -7.76 10.17 14.35
C ALA A 68 -8.83 9.07 14.35
N VAL A 69 -10.01 9.45 14.87
CA VAL A 69 -11.21 8.60 14.88
C VAL A 69 -12.26 9.30 14.04
N GLY A 70 -12.72 8.66 12.97
CA GLY A 70 -13.80 9.19 12.16
C GLY A 70 -13.42 9.54 10.72
N ARG A 71 -14.03 10.59 10.15
CA ARG A 71 -13.97 10.88 8.71
C ARG A 71 -12.79 11.77 8.26
N GLY A 72 -11.94 12.21 9.19
CA GLY A 72 -10.78 13.03 8.84
C GLY A 72 -9.57 12.18 8.39
N PRO A 73 -8.60 12.79 7.68
CA PRO A 73 -7.39 12.10 7.29
C PRO A 73 -6.57 11.74 8.54
N HIS A 74 -6.20 10.45 8.64
CA HIS A 74 -5.29 9.98 9.67
C HIS A 74 -3.84 10.00 9.20
N MET A 75 -3.60 10.08 7.89
CA MET A 75 -2.27 10.24 7.32
C MET A 75 -2.29 11.32 6.24
N VAL A 76 -1.30 12.21 6.28
CA VAL A 76 -1.10 13.27 5.30
C VAL A 76 0.34 13.23 4.82
N ILE A 77 0.54 13.11 3.53
CA ILE A 77 1.84 13.24 2.88
C ILE A 77 1.88 14.60 2.18
N SER A 78 2.89 15.40 2.45
CA SER A 78 3.03 16.73 1.86
C SER A 78 4.43 16.97 1.32
N ALA A 79 4.50 17.74 0.24
CA ALA A 79 5.76 18.16 -0.36
C ALA A 79 5.90 19.69 -0.37
N ARG A 80 7.14 20.15 -0.22
CA ARG A 80 7.53 21.55 -0.28
C ARG A 80 8.79 21.69 -1.11
N THR A 81 9.02 22.85 -1.68
CA THR A 81 10.27 23.11 -2.43
C THR A 81 11.47 23.21 -1.49
N ASP A 82 11.25 23.71 -0.29
CA ASP A 82 12.19 23.77 0.82
C ASP A 82 11.43 23.71 2.16
N GLU A 83 12.12 23.65 3.28
CA GLU A 83 11.52 23.42 4.61
C GLU A 83 10.56 24.54 5.03
N GLU A 84 10.78 25.79 4.59
CA GLU A 84 9.98 26.98 4.95
C GLU A 84 8.93 27.34 3.87
N ALA A 85 9.00 26.71 2.70
CA ALA A 85 8.08 27.01 1.61
C ALA A 85 6.64 26.54 1.91
N ALA A 86 5.70 27.16 1.21
CA ALA A 86 4.33 26.68 1.19
C ALA A 86 4.24 25.26 0.61
N GLU A 87 3.26 24.51 1.08
CA GLU A 87 2.93 23.19 0.55
C GLU A 87 2.69 23.26 -0.96
N ARG A 88 3.35 22.39 -1.71
CA ARG A 88 3.24 22.31 -3.14
C ARG A 88 2.18 21.32 -3.61
N TRP A 89 2.18 20.16 -2.98
CA TRP A 89 1.15 19.15 -3.17
C TRP A 89 0.93 18.36 -1.87
N ARG A 90 -0.20 17.68 -1.84
CA ARG A 90 -0.62 16.90 -0.69
C ARG A 90 -1.39 15.66 -1.15
N ALA A 91 -1.16 14.55 -0.41
CA ALA A 91 -2.01 13.37 -0.44
C ALA A 91 -2.58 13.15 0.96
N GLU A 92 -3.88 12.90 1.05
CA GLU A 92 -4.59 12.64 2.30
C GLU A 92 -5.19 11.24 2.28
N ILE A 93 -5.04 10.52 3.37
CA ILE A 93 -5.46 9.14 3.54
C ILE A 93 -6.40 9.07 4.72
N SER A 94 -7.64 8.62 4.50
CA SER A 94 -8.71 8.59 5.47
C SER A 94 -9.36 7.21 5.57
N GLY A 95 -9.91 6.91 6.75
CA GLY A 95 -10.66 5.69 6.96
C GLY A 95 -9.80 4.42 7.02
N LEU A 96 -10.34 3.34 6.48
CA LEU A 96 -9.77 1.99 6.57
C LEU A 96 -9.07 1.57 5.27
N VAL A 97 -8.21 2.42 4.72
CA VAL A 97 -7.47 2.17 3.47
C VAL A 97 -6.74 0.83 3.54
N PRO A 98 -6.79 0.00 2.47
CA PRO A 98 -5.98 -1.21 2.40
C PRO A 98 -4.49 -0.90 2.59
N ILE A 99 -3.81 -1.67 3.45
CA ILE A 99 -2.39 -1.46 3.76
C ILE A 99 -1.51 -1.55 2.50
N GLU A 100 -1.94 -2.32 1.51
CA GLU A 100 -1.26 -2.49 0.23
C GLU A 100 -1.19 -1.18 -0.55
N CYS A 101 -2.28 -0.38 -0.54
CA CYS A 101 -2.31 0.94 -1.17
C CYS A 101 -1.31 1.89 -0.51
N VAL A 102 -1.25 1.89 0.82
CA VAL A 102 -0.30 2.72 1.57
C VAL A 102 1.13 2.24 1.35
N ALA A 103 1.38 0.93 1.35
CA ALA A 103 2.69 0.35 1.09
C ALA A 103 3.20 0.68 -0.32
N GLY A 104 2.33 0.54 -1.35
CA GLY A 104 2.65 0.92 -2.73
C GLY A 104 3.02 2.40 -2.85
N LEU A 105 2.23 3.27 -2.21
CA LEU A 105 2.47 4.71 -2.18
C LEU A 105 3.82 5.05 -1.53
N LEU A 106 4.09 4.52 -0.34
CA LEU A 106 5.34 4.78 0.40
C LEU A 106 6.57 4.20 -0.31
N GLY A 107 6.46 2.98 -0.84
CA GLY A 107 7.54 2.34 -1.58
C GLY A 107 7.92 3.13 -2.85
N THR A 108 6.91 3.57 -3.61
CA THR A 108 7.13 4.41 -4.80
C THR A 108 7.73 5.76 -4.41
N LEU A 109 7.20 6.41 -3.37
CA LEU A 109 7.72 7.68 -2.88
C LEU A 109 9.19 7.58 -2.46
N ALA A 110 9.58 6.54 -1.72
CA ALA A 110 10.96 6.35 -1.28
C ALA A 110 11.90 6.05 -2.46
N GLY A 111 11.48 5.19 -3.39
CA GLY A 111 12.27 4.83 -4.57
C GLY A 111 12.55 6.03 -5.48
N GLU A 112 11.53 6.83 -5.75
CA GLU A 112 11.66 8.03 -6.59
C GLU A 112 12.49 9.12 -5.92
N LEU A 113 12.30 9.36 -4.61
CA LEU A 113 13.13 10.31 -3.87
C LEU A 113 14.61 9.92 -3.80
N ALA A 114 14.91 8.63 -3.79
CA ALA A 114 16.28 8.15 -3.84
C ALA A 114 16.92 8.37 -5.21
N THR A 115 16.11 8.43 -6.28
CA THR A 115 16.56 8.59 -7.67
C THR A 115 16.62 10.07 -8.06
N ASP A 116 15.51 10.79 -7.90
CA ASP A 116 15.39 12.21 -8.24
C ASP A 116 14.39 12.91 -7.32
N PRO A 117 14.86 13.56 -6.24
CA PRO A 117 13.98 14.29 -5.33
C PRO A 117 13.19 15.44 -6.01
N ASP A 118 13.75 16.07 -7.03
CA ASP A 118 13.08 17.17 -7.72
C ASP A 118 11.88 16.68 -8.52
N HIS A 119 12.00 15.53 -9.14
CA HIS A 119 10.88 14.88 -9.85
C HIS A 119 9.66 14.70 -8.94
N VAL A 120 9.88 14.20 -7.73
CA VAL A 120 8.81 14.01 -6.74
C VAL A 120 8.24 15.35 -6.23
N VAL A 121 9.13 16.28 -5.87
CA VAL A 121 8.69 17.56 -5.28
C VAL A 121 7.95 18.42 -6.29
N TYR A 122 8.40 18.46 -7.54
CA TYR A 122 7.80 19.31 -8.56
C TYR A 122 6.65 18.65 -9.33
N GLY A 123 6.41 17.37 -9.13
CA GLY A 123 5.34 16.66 -9.80
C GLY A 123 5.57 16.55 -11.31
N ILE A 124 6.83 16.50 -11.74
CA ILE A 124 7.20 16.36 -13.14
C ILE A 124 7.05 14.89 -13.51
N GLY A 125 6.35 14.55 -14.56
CA GLY A 125 6.32 13.17 -15.06
C GLY A 125 4.95 12.71 -15.56
N ALA A 126 4.81 11.42 -15.75
CA ALA A 126 3.81 10.70 -16.52
C ALA A 126 2.41 11.33 -16.59
N GLU A 127 1.83 11.32 -17.77
CA GLU A 127 0.46 11.77 -17.97
C GLU A 127 -0.55 10.88 -17.21
N PRO A 128 -1.65 11.47 -16.70
CA PRO A 128 -2.70 10.70 -15.99
C PRO A 128 -3.33 9.55 -16.81
N GLY A 129 -3.23 9.59 -18.13
CA GLY A 129 -3.81 8.61 -19.05
C GLY A 129 -3.29 7.17 -18.94
N LEU A 130 -2.29 6.91 -18.09
CA LEU A 130 -1.79 5.55 -17.87
C LEU A 130 -2.64 4.72 -16.90
N LEU A 131 -3.63 5.29 -16.23
CA LEU A 131 -4.52 4.53 -15.32
C LEU A 131 -5.31 3.45 -16.06
N GLU A 132 -5.67 3.68 -17.31
CA GLU A 132 -6.37 2.72 -18.17
C GLU A 132 -5.61 1.39 -18.32
N LEU A 133 -4.28 1.40 -18.13
CA LEU A 133 -3.46 0.19 -18.20
C LEU A 133 -3.67 -0.75 -17.01
N TYR A 134 -4.19 -0.26 -15.90
CA TYR A 134 -4.45 -1.05 -14.69
C TYR A 134 -5.90 -1.53 -14.60
N VAL A 135 -6.78 -1.04 -15.47
CA VAL A 135 -8.20 -1.30 -15.40
C VAL A 135 -8.55 -2.61 -16.08
N ASP A 136 -9.11 -3.54 -15.32
CA ASP A 136 -9.78 -4.71 -15.86
C ASP A 136 -11.22 -4.32 -16.24
N PRO A 137 -11.59 -4.35 -17.54
CA PRO A 137 -12.91 -3.93 -17.99
C PRO A 137 -14.05 -4.84 -17.51
N ASP A 138 -13.75 -6.05 -17.06
CA ASP A 138 -14.74 -6.95 -16.47
C ASP A 138 -15.09 -6.56 -15.03
N SER A 139 -14.18 -5.89 -14.34
CA SER A 139 -14.33 -5.46 -12.93
C SER A 139 -14.69 -3.98 -12.77
N TRP A 140 -14.32 -3.13 -13.74
CA TRP A 140 -14.48 -1.69 -13.67
C TRP A 140 -15.18 -1.13 -14.91
N ALA A 141 -15.94 -0.05 -14.73
CA ALA A 141 -16.57 0.71 -15.81
C ALA A 141 -16.02 2.13 -15.83
N HIS A 142 -15.67 2.62 -17.03
CA HIS A 142 -15.31 4.04 -17.21
C HIS A 142 -16.55 4.92 -17.13
N PHE A 143 -16.41 6.11 -16.56
CA PHE A 143 -17.42 7.17 -16.61
C PHE A 143 -16.76 8.52 -16.99
N ASP A 144 -17.55 9.36 -17.66
CA ASP A 144 -17.21 10.76 -17.97
C ASP A 144 -18.51 11.54 -17.92
N ASP A 145 -18.75 12.23 -16.81
CA ASP A 145 -20.01 12.92 -16.56
C ASP A 145 -19.83 14.13 -15.62
N PHE A 146 -20.57 15.20 -15.85
CA PHE A 146 -20.58 16.43 -15.04
C PHE A 146 -19.19 17.05 -14.78
N GLY A 147 -18.22 16.88 -15.70
CA GLY A 147 -16.87 17.40 -15.54
C GLY A 147 -16.01 16.58 -14.57
N LEU A 148 -16.42 15.35 -14.28
CA LEU A 148 -15.66 14.32 -13.61
C LEU A 148 -15.45 13.16 -14.57
N SER A 149 -14.28 12.52 -14.49
CA SER A 149 -14.00 11.30 -15.25
C SER A 149 -13.34 10.25 -14.34
N GLY A 150 -13.33 8.99 -14.76
CA GLY A 150 -12.66 7.97 -13.98
C GLY A 150 -13.27 6.58 -14.12
N PHE A 151 -13.15 5.79 -13.07
CA PHE A 151 -13.58 4.40 -13.06
C PHE A 151 -14.41 4.10 -11.81
N ILE A 152 -15.44 3.30 -11.98
CA ILE A 152 -16.27 2.79 -10.90
C ILE A 152 -16.26 1.26 -10.95
N SER A 153 -16.12 0.61 -9.81
CA SER A 153 -16.23 -0.85 -9.73
C SER A 153 -17.65 -1.29 -10.13
N ARG A 154 -17.78 -2.45 -10.78
CA ARG A 154 -19.09 -2.92 -11.28
C ARG A 154 -20.09 -3.24 -10.18
N ASP A 155 -19.61 -3.50 -8.96
CA ASP A 155 -20.46 -3.65 -7.78
C ASP A 155 -20.85 -2.30 -7.15
N GLY A 156 -20.29 -1.18 -7.66
CA GLY A 156 -20.56 0.17 -7.18
C GLY A 156 -19.89 0.52 -5.84
N HIS A 157 -19.01 -0.34 -5.33
CA HIS A 157 -18.43 -0.16 -4.00
C HIS A 157 -17.19 0.74 -3.97
N ALA A 158 -16.50 0.92 -5.11
CA ALA A 158 -15.29 1.74 -5.18
C ALA A 158 -15.25 2.61 -6.45
N ALA A 159 -14.55 3.73 -6.36
CA ALA A 159 -14.36 4.63 -7.48
C ALA A 159 -12.95 5.25 -7.47
N VAL A 160 -12.45 5.53 -8.67
CA VAL A 160 -11.28 6.37 -8.94
C VAL A 160 -11.76 7.55 -9.76
N VAL A 161 -11.71 8.74 -9.21
CA VAL A 161 -12.32 9.95 -9.76
C VAL A 161 -11.24 10.97 -10.10
N ASN A 162 -11.24 11.47 -11.32
CA ASN A 162 -10.50 12.64 -11.75
C ASN A 162 -11.43 13.84 -11.81
N ARG A 163 -11.04 14.93 -11.17
CA ARG A 163 -11.68 16.23 -11.25
C ARG A 163 -10.66 17.25 -11.79
N PRO A 164 -10.69 17.60 -13.06
CA PRO A 164 -9.84 18.67 -13.59
C PRO A 164 -9.97 19.97 -12.80
N VAL A 165 -8.89 20.74 -12.70
CA VAL A 165 -8.82 21.98 -11.89
C VAL A 165 -9.88 23.01 -12.29
N ASP A 166 -10.12 23.13 -13.59
CA ASP A 166 -11.09 24.03 -14.20
C ASP A 166 -12.49 23.42 -14.36
N SER A 167 -12.71 22.24 -13.77
CA SER A 167 -14.00 21.56 -13.77
C SER A 167 -15.08 22.41 -13.08
N SER A 168 -16.28 22.45 -13.67
CA SER A 168 -17.46 23.00 -13.05
C SER A 168 -18.07 22.10 -11.95
N ALA A 169 -17.56 20.88 -11.80
CA ALA A 169 -18.00 19.95 -10.76
C ALA A 169 -17.70 20.51 -9.37
N PRO A 170 -18.53 20.17 -8.36
CA PRO A 170 -18.28 20.55 -6.97
C PRO A 170 -16.90 20.07 -6.49
N PRO A 171 -16.24 20.85 -5.61
CA PRO A 171 -15.00 20.42 -4.99
C PRO A 171 -15.15 19.08 -4.23
N ILE A 172 -14.17 18.21 -4.36
CA ILE A 172 -14.11 16.95 -3.62
C ILE A 172 -13.87 17.29 -2.13
N HIS A 173 -14.71 16.79 -1.25
CA HIS A 173 -14.69 17.14 0.19
C HIS A 173 -14.65 18.65 0.50
N GLY A 174 -15.10 19.50 -0.44
CA GLY A 174 -15.05 20.96 -0.30
C GLY A 174 -13.68 21.56 -0.59
N ASP A 175 -12.67 20.79 -0.96
CA ASP A 175 -11.33 21.24 -1.36
C ASP A 175 -11.21 21.29 -2.89
N ALA A 176 -11.10 22.49 -3.43
CA ALA A 176 -10.95 22.71 -4.87
C ALA A 176 -9.58 22.31 -5.42
N SER A 177 -8.58 22.14 -4.56
CA SER A 177 -7.23 21.73 -4.96
C SER A 177 -7.13 20.20 -5.19
N VAL A 178 -8.08 19.42 -4.71
CA VAL A 178 -8.13 17.97 -4.94
C VAL A 178 -8.57 17.69 -6.37
N THR A 179 -7.71 16.99 -7.10
CA THR A 179 -7.95 16.62 -8.50
C THR A 179 -8.15 15.12 -8.71
N TRP A 180 -7.61 14.31 -7.81
CA TRP A 180 -7.81 12.87 -7.83
C TRP A 180 -8.32 12.35 -6.49
N HIS A 181 -9.27 11.43 -6.57
CA HIS A 181 -9.89 10.84 -5.41
C HIS A 181 -10.17 9.35 -5.66
N LEU A 182 -9.62 8.50 -4.80
CA LEU A 182 -9.88 7.08 -4.78
C LEU A 182 -10.65 6.77 -3.51
N ALA A 183 -11.74 6.03 -3.61
CA ALA A 183 -12.58 5.75 -2.45
C ALA A 183 -13.25 4.39 -2.54
N ALA A 184 -13.56 3.82 -1.38
CA ALA A 184 -14.54 2.75 -1.26
C ALA A 184 -15.67 3.19 -0.33
N SER A 185 -16.90 3.04 -0.81
CA SER A 185 -18.13 3.44 -0.11
C SER A 185 -19.26 2.47 -0.44
N PRO A 186 -19.21 1.22 0.05
CA PRO A 186 -20.31 0.27 -0.15
C PRO A 186 -21.63 0.83 0.40
N GLU A 187 -22.74 0.63 -0.33
CA GLU A 187 -24.04 1.22 0.00
C GLU A 187 -24.48 0.89 1.43
N ASP A 188 -24.33 -0.34 1.86
CA ASP A 188 -24.75 -0.81 3.18
C ASP A 188 -23.82 -0.35 4.33
N VAL A 189 -22.60 0.06 4.04
CA VAL A 189 -21.57 0.47 5.02
C VAL A 189 -21.37 1.97 5.03
N GLY A 190 -21.58 2.60 3.88
CA GLY A 190 -21.24 3.99 3.65
C GLY A 190 -19.74 4.21 3.43
N HIS A 191 -19.25 5.39 3.77
CA HIS A 191 -17.85 5.72 3.58
C HIS A 191 -16.93 4.80 4.39
N LEU A 192 -16.09 4.03 3.68
CA LEU A 192 -15.13 3.09 4.27
C LEU A 192 -13.73 3.70 4.32
N TRP A 193 -13.25 4.19 3.20
CA TRP A 193 -11.95 4.87 3.09
C TRP A 193 -11.88 5.75 1.85
N ASP A 194 -10.93 6.68 1.86
CA ASP A 194 -10.53 7.45 0.69
C ASP A 194 -9.06 7.86 0.74
N ILE A 195 -8.52 8.11 -0.45
CA ILE A 195 -7.24 8.77 -0.68
C ILE A 195 -7.48 9.90 -1.66
N SER A 196 -7.08 11.12 -1.30
CA SER A 196 -7.17 12.28 -2.18
C SER A 196 -5.80 12.85 -2.50
N PHE A 197 -5.65 13.37 -3.71
CA PHE A 197 -4.42 13.99 -4.22
C PHE A 197 -4.73 15.36 -4.78
N THR A 198 -3.90 16.34 -4.43
CA THR A 198 -3.97 17.67 -5.01
C THR A 198 -3.32 17.71 -6.41
N GLU A 199 -3.62 18.75 -7.18
CA GLU A 199 -3.24 18.92 -8.59
C GLU A 199 -1.78 18.61 -8.93
N LYS A 200 -0.86 19.04 -8.07
CA LYS A 200 0.59 18.92 -8.32
C LYS A 200 1.23 17.67 -7.75
N THR A 201 0.41 16.75 -7.26
CA THR A 201 0.93 15.44 -6.81
C THR A 201 1.50 14.68 -8.01
N PRO A 202 2.70 14.10 -7.89
CA PRO A 202 3.30 13.32 -8.97
C PRO A 202 2.36 12.18 -9.43
N PRO A 203 2.05 12.07 -10.72
CA PRO A 203 1.15 11.02 -11.24
C PRO A 203 1.56 9.60 -10.86
N LEU A 204 2.86 9.33 -10.73
CA LEU A 204 3.38 8.02 -10.33
C LEU A 204 2.89 7.58 -8.93
N LEU A 205 2.65 8.51 -8.01
CA LEU A 205 2.10 8.20 -6.68
C LEU A 205 0.62 7.81 -6.78
N LEU A 206 -0.14 8.50 -7.64
CA LEU A 206 -1.50 8.10 -7.98
C LEU A 206 -1.52 6.71 -8.62
N HIS A 207 -0.62 6.45 -9.58
CA HIS A 207 -0.52 5.15 -10.24
C HIS A 207 -0.21 4.02 -9.26
N ALA A 208 0.67 4.25 -8.28
CA ALA A 208 0.98 3.25 -7.27
C ALA A 208 -0.25 2.82 -6.46
N VAL A 209 -1.07 3.79 -6.05
CA VAL A 209 -2.32 3.50 -5.32
C VAL A 209 -3.37 2.89 -6.23
N ALA A 210 -3.52 3.44 -7.45
CA ALA A 210 -4.51 2.94 -8.40
C ALA A 210 -4.20 1.51 -8.84
N ALA A 211 -2.94 1.16 -9.06
CA ALA A 211 -2.54 -0.21 -9.38
C ALA A 211 -2.97 -1.21 -8.29
N GLU A 212 -2.85 -0.83 -7.01
CA GLU A 212 -3.31 -1.66 -5.91
C GLU A 212 -4.84 -1.70 -5.79
N THR A 213 -5.52 -0.59 -6.06
CA THR A 213 -6.98 -0.49 -5.97
C THR A 213 -7.69 -1.23 -7.10
N LEU A 214 -7.16 -1.09 -8.34
CA LEU A 214 -7.77 -1.59 -9.57
C LEU A 214 -7.40 -3.06 -9.88
N ASP A 215 -6.42 -3.64 -9.17
CA ASP A 215 -5.97 -5.01 -9.37
C ASP A 215 -7.10 -6.00 -9.01
N PRO A 216 -7.61 -6.80 -9.96
CA PRO A 216 -8.67 -7.77 -9.71
C PRO A 216 -8.21 -8.98 -8.90
N ARG A 217 -6.89 -9.19 -8.77
CA ARG A 217 -6.35 -10.34 -8.02
C ARG A 217 -6.62 -10.18 -6.52
N PRO A 218 -6.93 -11.26 -5.81
CA PRO A 218 -7.03 -11.22 -4.36
C PRO A 218 -5.75 -10.69 -3.71
N THR A 219 -5.89 -10.00 -2.57
CA THR A 219 -4.73 -9.65 -1.76
C THR A 219 -4.43 -10.71 -0.73
N LEU A 220 -3.14 -11.00 -0.53
CA LEU A 220 -2.68 -11.93 0.50
C LEU A 220 -2.54 -11.19 1.82
N ARG A 221 -3.16 -11.73 2.88
CA ARG A 221 -3.10 -11.14 4.21
C ARG A 221 -2.92 -12.19 5.29
N SER A 222 -2.17 -11.86 6.31
CA SER A 222 -2.09 -12.66 7.53
C SER A 222 -3.36 -12.52 8.36
N THR A 223 -3.83 -13.62 8.95
CA THR A 223 -4.95 -13.58 9.92
C THR A 223 -4.64 -12.77 11.18
N SER A 224 -3.38 -12.36 11.38
CA SER A 224 -2.98 -11.41 12.43
C SER A 224 -3.51 -9.98 12.19
N PHE A 225 -3.95 -9.67 10.97
CA PHE A 225 -4.57 -8.40 10.60
C PHE A 225 -6.05 -8.64 10.29
N PRO A 226 -6.91 -8.69 11.31
CA PRO A 226 -8.32 -9.01 11.12
C PRO A 226 -9.00 -7.93 10.29
N LEU A 227 -9.87 -8.36 9.37
CA LEU A 227 -10.76 -7.44 8.68
C LEU A 227 -11.72 -6.80 9.67
N PRO A 228 -11.98 -5.48 9.54
CA PRO A 228 -13.07 -4.85 10.27
C PRO A 228 -14.39 -5.59 10.04
N GLY A 229 -15.16 -5.82 11.11
CA GLY A 229 -16.39 -6.61 11.03
C GLY A 229 -17.42 -6.09 10.04
N VAL A 230 -17.41 -4.79 9.76
CA VAL A 230 -18.29 -4.13 8.79
C VAL A 230 -18.01 -4.55 7.34
N VAL A 231 -16.77 -4.99 7.04
CA VAL A 231 -16.35 -5.36 5.67
C VAL A 231 -16.45 -6.85 5.42
N ALA A 232 -16.37 -7.66 6.47
CA ALA A 232 -16.37 -9.12 6.36
C ALA A 232 -17.52 -9.71 5.50
N PRO A 233 -18.75 -9.17 5.53
CA PRO A 233 -19.84 -9.65 4.68
C PRO A 233 -19.68 -9.30 3.20
N LEU A 234 -18.82 -8.33 2.84
CA LEU A 234 -18.67 -7.79 1.50
C LEU A 234 -17.51 -8.43 0.73
N VAL A 235 -16.70 -9.25 1.40
CA VAL A 235 -15.50 -9.85 0.81
C VAL A 235 -15.60 -11.37 0.75
N THR A 236 -14.94 -11.94 -0.22
CA THR A 236 -14.65 -13.38 -0.26
C THR A 236 -13.31 -13.61 0.41
N ILE A 237 -13.28 -14.51 1.39
CA ILE A 237 -12.07 -14.91 2.11
C ILE A 237 -11.75 -16.36 1.77
N GLU A 238 -10.61 -16.60 1.14
CA GLU A 238 -10.07 -17.93 0.89
C GLU A 238 -8.89 -18.21 1.82
N ARG A 239 -8.96 -19.30 2.58
CA ARG A 239 -7.87 -19.72 3.46
C ARG A 239 -6.87 -20.53 2.65
N LEU A 240 -5.60 -20.16 2.71
CA LEU A 240 -4.55 -20.93 2.10
C LEU A 240 -4.20 -22.14 2.99
N PRO A 241 -3.91 -23.30 2.37
CA PRO A 241 -3.43 -24.44 3.14
C PRO A 241 -2.12 -24.06 3.83
N PRO A 242 -1.90 -24.51 5.07
CA PRO A 242 -0.64 -24.26 5.77
C PRO A 242 0.54 -24.71 4.90
N PRO A 243 1.65 -23.96 4.92
CA PRO A 243 2.83 -24.33 4.14
C PRO A 243 3.20 -25.78 4.45
N SER A 244 3.19 -26.61 3.42
CA SER A 244 3.52 -28.03 3.55
C SER A 244 4.93 -28.11 4.15
N THR A 245 5.04 -28.57 5.40
CA THR A 245 6.34 -28.84 6.00
C THR A 245 6.98 -29.92 5.16
N ARG A 246 7.83 -29.51 4.20
CA ARG A 246 8.64 -30.43 3.44
C ARG A 246 9.38 -31.30 4.46
N PRO A 247 9.21 -32.62 4.44
CA PRO A 247 9.94 -33.45 5.36
C PRO A 247 11.42 -33.11 5.17
N THR A 248 12.03 -32.60 6.22
CA THR A 248 13.48 -32.36 6.27
C THR A 248 14.11 -33.67 5.80
N ALA A 249 14.77 -33.67 4.64
CA ALA A 249 15.43 -34.84 4.11
C ALA A 249 16.31 -35.37 5.21
N GLN A 250 15.97 -36.54 5.76
CA GLN A 250 16.78 -37.20 6.75
C GLN A 250 18.21 -37.26 6.19
N PRO A 251 19.21 -36.75 6.91
CA PRO A 251 20.58 -36.87 6.44
C PRO A 251 20.84 -38.35 6.15
N SER A 252 21.13 -38.65 4.89
CA SER A 252 21.48 -40.00 4.45
C SER A 252 22.53 -40.53 5.42
N GLN A 253 22.19 -41.54 6.20
CA GLN A 253 23.15 -42.22 7.05
C GLN A 253 24.30 -42.67 6.16
N GLY A 254 25.45 -42.05 6.38
CA GLY A 254 26.65 -42.31 5.60
C GLY A 254 26.90 -43.81 5.49
N GLY A 255 26.87 -44.29 4.24
CA GLY A 255 27.31 -45.65 3.95
C GLY A 255 28.73 -45.87 4.47
N PRO A 256 29.10 -47.10 4.82
CA PRO A 256 30.40 -47.40 5.42
C PRO A 256 31.53 -46.91 4.50
N PRO A 257 32.67 -46.44 5.09
CA PRO A 257 33.76 -45.88 4.30
C PRO A 257 34.31 -46.91 3.33
N ARG A 258 34.33 -46.59 2.05
CA ARG A 258 34.96 -47.43 1.02
C ARG A 258 36.42 -47.65 1.37
N ARG A 259 36.78 -48.94 1.51
CA ARG A 259 38.15 -49.41 1.74
C ARG A 259 39.05 -48.90 0.58
N PRO A 260 40.22 -48.29 0.85
CA PRO A 260 41.09 -47.83 -0.19
C PRO A 260 41.66 -49.00 -1.03
N GLU A 261 41.55 -48.93 -2.35
CA GLU A 261 42.16 -49.86 -3.28
C GLU A 261 43.70 -49.79 -3.18
N PRO A 262 44.40 -50.95 -3.21
CA PRO A 262 45.87 -50.97 -3.18
C PRO A 262 46.46 -50.39 -4.49
N LYS A 263 47.38 -49.45 -4.36
CA LYS A 263 48.15 -48.87 -5.43
C LYS A 263 48.95 -49.94 -6.19
N ARG A 264 48.65 -50.13 -7.49
CA ARG A 264 49.46 -50.92 -8.39
C ARG A 264 50.80 -50.21 -8.67
N THR A 265 51.88 -50.84 -8.31
CA THR A 265 53.25 -50.41 -8.67
C THR A 265 53.49 -50.58 -10.18
N PRO A 266 54.06 -49.57 -10.89
CA PRO A 266 54.44 -49.73 -12.28
C PRO A 266 55.63 -50.65 -12.41
N LYS A 267 55.55 -51.67 -13.30
CA LYS A 267 56.69 -52.47 -13.73
C LYS A 267 57.55 -51.65 -14.70
N THR A 268 58.79 -51.37 -14.32
CA THR A 268 59.85 -50.83 -15.17
C THR A 268 60.29 -51.91 -16.20
N ARG A 269 60.41 -51.47 -17.43
CA ARG A 269 61.19 -52.08 -18.52
C ARG A 269 62.09 -51.02 -19.11
#